data_207e33833c5287e28e3a2a24c56eea35
#
_entry.id   207e33833c5287e28e3a2a24c56eea35
#
_cell.length_a   1.000
_cell.length_b   1.000
_cell.length_c   1.000
_cell.angle_alpha   90.00
_cell.angle_beta   90.00
_cell.angle_gamma   90.00
#
_symmetry.space_group_name_H-M   'P 1'
#
loop_
_entity.id
_entity.type
_entity.pdbx_description
1 polymer ?
#
loop_
_entity_poly.entity_id
_entity_poly.type
_entity_poly.pdbx_seq_one_letter_code
_entity_poly.pdbx_strand_id
1 'polypeptide(L)'
;GNMHVYDFGGCGGPCFNIGGADGTFLTQAIKMAKDKGAPEIRMSLSLEASIKTGLTARNVFGLIPGASDEIVIVNAHLDSWFDGAGDNADGVGVMLALARYYGRMDGKPARTLMFVGSGGHHSPGMNGPQNLVAMNPELMKHVVLVINLEHLAQYEIQAVPTWQVKTSEEPKNFGVSNMSPFLVNLVKEAAKRYGFVIQPDITNSVPGDLGGYAPLGVARMQGIHSGPLYHTSGDEMTSISTPGLEKAARFYAYVIDAAMKAKATDINPPGSKG
;
A
#
# COMPACT_ATOMS: atom_id res chain seq x y z
N GLY A 1 21.76 12.11 -5.47
CA GLY A 1 20.37 12.21 -5.00
C GLY A 1 19.56 11.08 -5.59
N ASN A 2 18.47 10.70 -4.92
CA ASN A 2 17.59 9.65 -5.41
C ASN A 2 16.81 10.12 -6.64
N MET A 3 16.55 9.20 -7.57
CA MET A 3 15.59 9.42 -8.65
C MET A 3 14.18 9.22 -8.09
N HIS A 4 13.22 9.97 -8.59
CA HIS A 4 11.82 9.86 -8.22
C HIS A 4 10.96 9.70 -9.46
N VAL A 5 9.96 8.82 -9.39
CA VAL A 5 8.95 8.65 -10.43
C VAL A 5 7.62 9.21 -9.94
N TYR A 6 6.94 9.93 -10.81
CA TYR A 6 5.61 10.48 -10.54
C TYR A 6 4.59 9.79 -11.44
N ASP A 7 3.69 9.04 -10.85
CA ASP A 7 2.69 8.23 -11.55
C ASP A 7 1.25 8.81 -11.47
N PHE A 8 1.05 9.89 -10.75
CA PHE A 8 -0.25 10.52 -10.57
C PHE A 8 -0.42 11.77 -11.44
N GLY A 9 -0.99 11.60 -12.60
CA GLY A 9 -1.47 12.69 -13.40
C GLY A 9 -0.35 13.58 -13.98
N GLY A 10 -0.28 13.62 -15.26
CA GLY A 10 0.74 14.38 -15.95
C GLY A 10 0.65 15.88 -15.72
N CYS A 11 1.75 16.55 -15.90
CA CYS A 11 1.86 17.98 -16.03
C CYS A 11 1.43 18.49 -17.42
N GLY A 12 0.72 17.66 -18.18
CA GLY A 12 0.25 17.99 -19.53
C GLY A 12 1.32 17.91 -20.64
N GLY A 13 2.50 17.40 -20.31
CA GLY A 13 3.64 17.27 -21.23
C GLY A 13 4.84 16.60 -20.57
N PRO A 14 6.03 16.63 -21.18
CA PRO A 14 7.25 16.13 -20.56
C PRO A 14 7.53 16.84 -19.23
N CYS A 15 7.75 16.07 -18.18
CA CYS A 15 8.01 16.57 -16.84
C CYS A 15 9.28 15.96 -16.26
N PHE A 16 9.85 16.67 -15.30
CA PHE A 16 11.02 16.22 -14.56
C PHE A 16 10.78 16.41 -13.06
N ASN A 17 11.04 15.37 -12.30
CA ASN A 17 11.20 15.50 -10.86
C ASN A 17 12.64 15.95 -10.57
N ILE A 18 12.80 16.98 -9.77
CA ILE A 18 14.11 17.53 -9.38
C ILE A 18 14.26 17.42 -7.86
N GLY A 19 15.47 17.15 -7.41
CA GLY A 19 15.77 17.10 -5.98
C GLY A 19 15.46 18.42 -5.26
N GLY A 20 15.07 18.37 -4.00
CA GLY A 20 14.70 19.56 -3.24
C GLY A 20 15.79 20.63 -3.17
N ALA A 21 17.07 20.24 -3.09
CA ALA A 21 18.22 21.16 -3.13
C ALA A 21 18.33 21.87 -4.49
N ASP A 22 18.18 21.11 -5.59
CA ASP A 22 18.23 21.66 -6.95
C ASP A 22 17.02 22.56 -7.20
N GLY A 23 15.85 22.18 -6.74
CA GLY A 23 14.63 22.98 -6.82
C GLY A 23 14.78 24.32 -6.07
N THR A 24 15.38 24.30 -4.87
CA THR A 24 15.70 25.50 -4.11
C THR A 24 16.70 26.40 -4.86
N PHE A 25 17.76 25.79 -5.39
CA PHE A 25 18.75 26.53 -6.20
C PHE A 25 18.11 27.18 -7.41
N LEU A 26 17.33 26.43 -8.19
CA LEU A 26 16.67 26.96 -9.40
C LEU A 26 15.70 28.09 -9.04
N THR A 27 14.91 27.94 -7.99
CA THR A 27 13.98 28.98 -7.52
C THR A 27 14.72 30.27 -7.15
N GLN A 28 15.85 30.15 -6.44
CA GLN A 28 16.68 31.31 -6.06
C GLN A 28 17.36 31.94 -7.28
N ALA A 29 17.91 31.13 -8.18
CA ALA A 29 18.55 31.59 -9.41
C ALA A 29 17.57 32.37 -10.30
N ILE A 30 16.35 31.85 -10.46
CA ILE A 30 15.28 32.51 -11.23
C ILE A 30 14.91 33.84 -10.58
N LYS A 31 14.74 33.86 -9.24
CA LYS A 31 14.42 35.10 -8.51
C LYS A 31 15.53 36.15 -8.70
N MET A 32 16.79 35.77 -8.50
CA MET A 32 17.93 36.67 -8.66
C MET A 32 18.04 37.22 -10.08
N ALA A 33 17.80 36.41 -11.09
CA ALA A 33 17.83 36.86 -12.49
C ALA A 33 16.72 37.87 -12.76
N LYS A 34 15.50 37.63 -12.27
CA LYS A 34 14.38 38.58 -12.37
C LYS A 34 14.67 39.89 -11.65
N ASP A 35 15.18 39.81 -10.44
CA ASP A 35 15.53 41.02 -9.63
C ASP A 35 16.61 41.89 -10.30
N LYS A 36 17.48 41.27 -11.13
CA LYS A 36 18.47 41.92 -11.96
C LYS A 36 17.97 42.40 -13.34
N GLY A 37 16.66 42.24 -13.59
CA GLY A 37 16.03 42.69 -14.82
C GLY A 37 16.23 41.79 -16.03
N ALA A 38 16.54 40.50 -15.83
CA ALA A 38 16.61 39.58 -16.92
C ALA A 38 15.27 39.46 -17.67
N PRO A 39 15.20 39.73 -18.96
CA PRO A 39 13.96 39.78 -19.73
C PRO A 39 13.38 38.36 -19.91
N GLU A 40 14.22 37.35 -19.92
CA GLU A 40 13.85 35.96 -20.13
C GLU A 40 14.81 35.03 -19.38
N ILE A 41 14.28 33.96 -18.85
CA ILE A 41 15.08 32.89 -18.24
C ILE A 41 14.79 31.62 -19.02
N ARG A 42 15.83 31.06 -19.64
CA ARG A 42 15.75 29.84 -20.44
C ARG A 42 16.41 28.68 -19.72
N MET A 43 15.80 27.52 -19.81
CA MET A 43 16.37 26.26 -19.38
C MET A 43 16.25 25.24 -20.53
N SER A 44 17.26 24.45 -20.74
CA SER A 44 17.22 23.33 -21.67
C SER A 44 17.04 22.05 -20.91
N LEU A 45 16.05 21.25 -21.32
CA LEU A 45 15.75 19.94 -20.79
C LEU A 45 15.80 18.93 -21.94
N SER A 46 16.37 17.77 -21.69
CA SER A 46 16.37 16.65 -22.63
C SER A 46 15.74 15.42 -21.99
N LEU A 47 14.75 14.83 -22.64
CA LEU A 47 14.07 13.62 -22.22
C LEU A 47 14.04 12.63 -23.39
N GLU A 48 14.68 11.49 -23.21
CA GLU A 48 14.54 10.34 -24.08
C GLU A 48 13.60 9.34 -23.44
N ALA A 49 12.46 9.11 -24.06
CA ALA A 49 11.45 8.19 -23.55
C ALA A 49 10.80 7.40 -24.68
N SER A 50 10.39 6.19 -24.40
CA SER A 50 9.62 5.37 -25.31
C SER A 50 8.37 4.81 -24.62
N ILE A 51 7.24 4.78 -25.34
CA ILE A 51 6.01 4.16 -24.87
C ILE A 51 5.96 2.75 -25.44
N LYS A 52 5.85 1.76 -24.55
CA LYS A 52 5.62 0.37 -24.93
C LYS A 52 4.16 0.03 -24.68
N THR A 53 3.51 -0.52 -25.70
CA THR A 53 2.11 -0.97 -25.64
C THR A 53 2.02 -2.49 -25.68
N GLY A 54 0.86 -3.04 -25.39
CA GLY A 54 0.62 -4.50 -25.43
C GLY A 54 1.28 -5.27 -24.29
N LEU A 55 1.68 -4.59 -23.21
CA LEU A 55 2.21 -5.23 -22.00
C LEU A 55 1.09 -5.89 -21.22
N THR A 56 1.42 -6.94 -20.47
CA THR A 56 0.49 -7.66 -19.59
C THR A 56 1.04 -7.76 -18.19
N ALA A 57 0.17 -7.60 -17.20
CA ALA A 57 0.43 -7.94 -15.82
C ALA A 57 -0.39 -9.17 -15.42
N ARG A 58 -0.01 -9.86 -14.35
CA ARG A 58 -0.70 -11.04 -13.86
C ARG A 58 -0.96 -10.92 -12.37
N ASN A 59 -2.15 -11.38 -11.96
CA ASN A 59 -2.40 -11.68 -10.56
C ASN A 59 -2.00 -13.13 -10.28
N VAL A 60 -1.45 -13.37 -9.12
CA VAL A 60 -1.19 -14.72 -8.59
C VAL A 60 -1.95 -14.84 -7.29
N PHE A 61 -2.70 -15.91 -7.10
CA PHE A 61 -3.36 -16.13 -5.83
C PHE A 61 -3.29 -17.58 -5.38
N GLY A 62 -3.35 -17.74 -4.05
CA GLY A 62 -3.40 -19.04 -3.39
C GLY A 62 -4.53 -19.07 -2.36
N LEU A 63 -5.12 -20.24 -2.17
CA LEU A 63 -6.21 -20.47 -1.24
C LEU A 63 -5.79 -21.42 -0.12
N ILE A 64 -6.15 -21.09 1.10
CA ILE A 64 -6.18 -22.01 2.24
C ILE A 64 -7.66 -22.27 2.54
N PRO A 65 -8.22 -23.43 2.14
CA PRO A 65 -9.64 -23.70 2.30
C PRO A 65 -10.08 -23.71 3.76
N GLY A 66 -11.11 -22.96 4.07
CA GLY A 66 -11.73 -22.89 5.39
C GLY A 66 -12.80 -23.92 5.65
N ALA A 67 -13.42 -23.84 6.82
CA ALA A 67 -14.58 -24.62 7.18
C ALA A 67 -15.89 -24.06 6.60
N SER A 68 -15.88 -22.77 6.18
CA SER A 68 -16.98 -22.11 5.47
C SER A 68 -16.54 -21.59 4.10
N ASP A 69 -17.51 -21.26 3.26
CA ASP A 69 -17.30 -20.66 1.95
C ASP A 69 -16.93 -19.18 2.00
N GLU A 70 -17.08 -18.53 3.16
CA GLU A 70 -16.71 -17.13 3.34
C GLU A 70 -15.20 -16.93 3.17
N ILE A 71 -14.81 -15.87 2.48
CA ILE A 71 -13.43 -15.58 2.10
C ILE A 71 -12.94 -14.30 2.74
N VAL A 72 -11.74 -14.34 3.33
CA VAL A 72 -10.94 -13.17 3.67
C VAL A 72 -9.79 -13.07 2.68
N ILE A 73 -9.72 -11.98 1.93
CA ILE A 73 -8.62 -11.68 1.02
C ILE A 73 -7.51 -10.96 1.76
N VAL A 74 -6.26 -11.39 1.55
CA VAL A 74 -5.04 -10.70 1.95
C VAL A 74 -4.27 -10.38 0.67
N ASN A 75 -4.23 -9.11 0.31
CA ASN A 75 -3.64 -8.60 -0.93
C ASN A 75 -2.32 -7.89 -0.68
N ALA A 76 -1.39 -7.98 -1.63
CA ALA A 76 -0.23 -7.12 -1.76
C ALA A 76 0.11 -7.01 -3.25
N HIS A 77 0.44 -5.82 -3.76
CA HIS A 77 0.87 -5.72 -5.16
C HIS A 77 2.32 -6.19 -5.34
N LEU A 78 2.63 -6.68 -6.55
CA LEU A 78 3.89 -7.35 -6.87
C LEU A 78 4.85 -6.48 -7.68
N ASP A 79 4.35 -5.44 -8.30
CA ASP A 79 5.14 -4.50 -9.09
C ASP A 79 5.62 -3.34 -8.23
N SER A 80 6.71 -2.72 -8.66
CA SER A 80 7.35 -1.61 -7.94
C SER A 80 8.03 -0.64 -8.90
N TRP A 81 8.33 0.54 -8.41
CA TRP A 81 9.35 1.40 -8.96
C TRP A 81 10.70 1.06 -8.33
N PHE A 82 11.76 1.00 -9.13
CA PHE A 82 13.11 0.66 -8.67
C PHE A 82 13.14 -0.65 -7.88
N ASP A 83 13.82 -0.69 -6.73
CA ASP A 83 13.92 -1.88 -5.87
C ASP A 83 12.63 -2.12 -5.08
N GLY A 84 11.90 -1.07 -4.73
CA GLY A 84 10.58 -1.14 -4.12
C GLY A 84 10.53 -1.94 -2.81
N ALA A 85 11.48 -1.69 -1.92
CA ALA A 85 11.56 -2.46 -0.68
C ALA A 85 10.39 -2.17 0.27
N GLY A 86 9.98 -0.89 0.40
CA GLY A 86 8.80 -0.47 1.13
C GLY A 86 7.54 -0.50 0.26
N ASP A 87 7.68 -0.27 -1.06
CA ASP A 87 6.61 -0.24 -2.04
C ASP A 87 6.83 -1.26 -3.17
N ASN A 88 6.58 -2.58 -3.01
CA ASN A 88 5.83 -3.16 -1.90
C ASN A 88 6.42 -4.52 -1.47
N ALA A 89 7.75 -4.67 -1.49
CA ALA A 89 8.36 -5.96 -1.12
C ALA A 89 8.12 -6.29 0.37
N ASP A 90 7.99 -5.31 1.26
CA ASP A 90 7.67 -5.52 2.67
C ASP A 90 6.26 -6.08 2.87
N GLY A 91 5.27 -5.56 2.11
CA GLY A 91 3.90 -6.10 2.10
C GLY A 91 3.84 -7.53 1.58
N VAL A 92 4.55 -7.81 0.47
CA VAL A 92 4.68 -9.17 -0.09
C VAL A 92 5.35 -10.11 0.90
N GLY A 93 6.42 -9.67 1.57
CA GLY A 93 7.13 -10.45 2.58
C GLY A 93 6.22 -10.84 3.76
N VAL A 94 5.44 -9.90 4.28
CA VAL A 94 4.46 -10.16 5.35
C VAL A 94 3.35 -11.08 4.84
N MET A 95 2.82 -10.88 3.63
CA MET A 95 1.82 -11.75 3.02
C MET A 95 2.31 -13.21 2.94
N LEU A 96 3.53 -13.43 2.48
CA LEU A 96 4.12 -14.77 2.38
C LEU A 96 4.34 -15.40 3.77
N ALA A 97 4.73 -14.60 4.76
CA ALA A 97 4.88 -15.07 6.14
C ALA A 97 3.52 -15.52 6.72
N LEU A 98 2.46 -14.73 6.49
CA LEU A 98 1.10 -15.10 6.90
C LEU A 98 0.60 -16.35 6.15
N ALA A 99 0.80 -16.42 4.84
CA ALA A 99 0.42 -17.60 4.05
C ALA A 99 1.12 -18.86 4.55
N ARG A 100 2.40 -18.78 4.88
CA ARG A 100 3.17 -19.90 5.47
C ARG A 100 2.69 -20.26 6.87
N TYR A 101 2.34 -19.28 7.70
CA TYR A 101 1.81 -19.50 9.04
C TYR A 101 0.48 -20.25 8.99
N TYR A 102 -0.50 -19.71 8.27
CA TYR A 102 -1.82 -20.33 8.16
C TYR A 102 -1.81 -21.66 7.41
N GLY A 103 -0.93 -21.80 6.41
CA GLY A 103 -0.79 -23.06 5.67
C GLY A 103 -0.17 -24.22 6.46
N ARG A 104 0.41 -23.92 7.64
CA ARG A 104 0.99 -24.93 8.55
C ARG A 104 0.17 -25.19 9.80
N MET A 105 -0.94 -24.48 9.95
CA MET A 105 -1.83 -24.70 11.11
C MET A 105 -2.50 -26.06 11.00
N ASP A 106 -2.64 -26.72 12.13
CA ASP A 106 -3.45 -27.93 12.22
C ASP A 106 -4.94 -27.59 12.06
N GLY A 107 -5.62 -28.32 11.19
CA GLY A 107 -7.03 -28.11 10.90
C GLY A 107 -7.29 -27.00 9.88
N LYS A 108 -8.58 -26.74 9.63
CA LYS A 108 -9.02 -25.71 8.69
C LYS A 108 -9.31 -24.42 9.43
N PRO A 109 -8.94 -23.24 8.91
CA PRO A 109 -9.42 -21.97 9.42
C PRO A 109 -10.95 -21.90 9.29
N ALA A 110 -11.61 -21.05 10.08
CA ALA A 110 -13.08 -20.94 10.03
C ALA A 110 -13.59 -20.40 8.68
N ARG A 111 -12.81 -19.53 8.04
CA ARG A 111 -13.04 -18.97 6.70
C ARG A 111 -11.91 -19.33 5.77
N THR A 112 -12.18 -19.37 4.49
CA THR A 112 -11.13 -19.49 3.47
C THR A 112 -10.26 -18.23 3.47
N LEU A 113 -8.94 -18.41 3.50
CA LEU A 113 -7.97 -17.35 3.28
C LEU A 113 -7.54 -17.36 1.81
N MET A 114 -7.63 -16.21 1.16
CA MET A 114 -7.16 -15.99 -0.20
C MET A 114 -6.03 -14.97 -0.19
N PHE A 115 -4.81 -15.42 -0.45
CA PHE A 115 -3.64 -14.56 -0.59
C PHE A 115 -3.49 -14.16 -2.05
N VAL A 116 -3.44 -12.86 -2.32
CA VAL A 116 -3.41 -12.29 -3.67
C VAL A 116 -2.18 -11.43 -3.85
N GLY A 117 -1.31 -11.81 -4.78
CA GLY A 117 -0.29 -10.94 -5.33
C GLY A 117 -0.85 -10.25 -6.57
N SER A 118 -1.19 -8.97 -6.47
CA SER A 118 -1.79 -8.21 -7.56
C SER A 118 -0.73 -7.56 -8.44
N GLY A 119 -0.97 -7.51 -9.74
CA GLY A 119 -0.06 -6.91 -10.72
C GLY A 119 -0.65 -5.64 -11.37
N GLY A 120 0.24 -4.75 -11.81
CA GLY A 120 -0.13 -3.56 -12.55
C GLY A 120 -0.60 -2.38 -11.70
N HIS A 121 -0.23 -2.35 -10.42
CA HIS A 121 -0.52 -1.25 -9.51
C HIS A 121 0.07 0.08 -10.02
N HIS A 122 1.35 0.07 -10.42
CA HIS A 122 2.07 1.24 -10.94
C HIS A 122 1.93 1.45 -12.46
N SER A 123 1.07 0.69 -13.12
CA SER A 123 0.93 0.75 -14.58
C SER A 123 -0.37 1.44 -14.98
N PRO A 124 -0.33 2.62 -15.61
CA PRO A 124 -1.55 3.32 -16.05
C PRO A 124 -2.45 2.42 -16.91
N GLY A 125 -3.74 2.38 -16.58
CA GLY A 125 -4.73 1.56 -17.29
C GLY A 125 -4.73 0.08 -16.92
N MET A 126 -3.90 -0.36 -15.97
CA MET A 126 -3.95 -1.68 -15.35
C MET A 126 -4.47 -1.57 -13.92
N ASN A 127 -5.25 -2.55 -13.49
CA ASN A 127 -5.69 -2.69 -12.10
C ASN A 127 -5.94 -4.18 -11.83
N GLY A 128 -4.95 -4.80 -11.20
CA GLY A 128 -4.99 -6.23 -10.87
C GLY A 128 -6.21 -6.62 -10.04
N PRO A 129 -6.48 -5.96 -8.91
CA PRO A 129 -7.66 -6.23 -8.10
C PRO A 129 -8.99 -6.10 -8.85
N GLN A 130 -9.18 -5.04 -9.63
CA GLN A 130 -10.39 -4.86 -10.44
C GLN A 130 -10.60 -6.00 -11.45
N ASN A 131 -9.52 -6.41 -12.12
CA ASN A 131 -9.56 -7.53 -13.06
C ASN A 131 -9.83 -8.86 -12.34
N LEU A 132 -9.24 -9.08 -11.16
CA LEU A 132 -9.50 -10.28 -10.36
C LEU A 132 -11.00 -10.39 -10.01
N VAL A 133 -11.60 -9.29 -9.55
CA VAL A 133 -13.04 -9.21 -9.22
C VAL A 133 -13.90 -9.49 -10.46
N ALA A 134 -13.60 -8.83 -11.57
CA ALA A 134 -14.39 -8.95 -12.81
C ALA A 134 -14.32 -10.35 -13.42
N MET A 135 -13.16 -11.01 -13.36
CA MET A 135 -12.95 -12.32 -13.96
C MET A 135 -13.41 -13.49 -13.10
N ASN A 136 -13.67 -13.27 -11.80
CA ASN A 136 -14.03 -14.34 -10.85
C ASN A 136 -15.30 -14.01 -10.05
N PRO A 137 -16.42 -13.60 -10.68
CA PRO A 137 -17.59 -13.07 -9.98
C PRO A 137 -18.19 -14.08 -8.98
N GLU A 138 -18.20 -15.38 -9.32
CA GLU A 138 -18.76 -16.40 -8.42
C GLU A 138 -17.92 -16.59 -7.16
N LEU A 139 -16.59 -16.59 -7.29
CA LEU A 139 -15.68 -16.67 -6.14
C LEU A 139 -15.81 -15.42 -5.26
N MET A 140 -15.91 -14.25 -5.88
CA MET A 140 -15.93 -12.97 -5.19
C MET A 140 -17.21 -12.72 -4.37
N LYS A 141 -18.31 -13.41 -4.66
CA LYS A 141 -19.55 -13.35 -3.85
C LYS A 141 -19.37 -13.82 -2.41
N HIS A 142 -18.35 -14.62 -2.16
CA HIS A 142 -18.06 -15.19 -0.85
C HIS A 142 -17.13 -14.30 -0.01
N VAL A 143 -16.61 -13.21 -0.58
CA VAL A 143 -15.68 -12.32 0.12
C VAL A 143 -16.41 -11.52 1.20
N VAL A 144 -15.88 -11.52 2.43
CA VAL A 144 -16.43 -10.78 3.57
C VAL A 144 -15.48 -9.68 4.07
N LEU A 145 -14.19 -9.76 3.73
CA LEU A 145 -13.18 -8.77 4.14
C LEU A 145 -12.02 -8.79 3.15
N VAL A 146 -11.50 -7.61 2.83
CA VAL A 146 -10.23 -7.45 2.09
C VAL A 146 -9.24 -6.66 2.93
N ILE A 147 -8.05 -7.23 3.11
CA ILE A 147 -6.92 -6.64 3.83
C ILE A 147 -5.81 -6.38 2.80
N ASN A 148 -5.35 -5.15 2.67
CA ASN A 148 -4.21 -4.82 1.84
C ASN A 148 -2.96 -4.62 2.71
N LEU A 149 -1.86 -5.17 2.25
CA LEU A 149 -0.56 -5.12 2.89
C LEU A 149 0.38 -4.29 2.02
N GLU A 150 0.71 -3.09 2.49
CA GLU A 150 1.47 -2.12 1.71
C GLU A 150 2.17 -1.13 2.65
N HIS A 151 3.43 -0.82 2.40
CA HIS A 151 4.24 0.14 3.18
C HIS A 151 4.27 -0.18 4.68
N LEU A 152 4.63 -1.39 5.06
CA LEU A 152 4.40 -1.88 6.42
C LEU A 152 5.54 -1.58 7.40
N ALA A 153 6.78 -1.61 6.94
CA ALA A 153 7.93 -1.72 7.84
C ALA A 153 9.08 -0.75 7.53
N GLN A 154 8.86 0.26 6.71
CA GLN A 154 9.87 1.26 6.42
C GLN A 154 10.20 2.08 7.68
N TYR A 155 11.49 2.38 7.89
CA TYR A 155 11.90 3.29 8.95
C TYR A 155 11.37 4.69 8.71
N GLU A 156 10.98 5.39 9.78
CA GLU A 156 10.63 6.80 9.71
C GLU A 156 11.85 7.62 9.27
N ILE A 157 11.70 8.35 8.18
CA ILE A 157 12.75 9.21 7.64
C ILE A 157 12.29 10.65 7.70
N GLN A 158 13.09 11.48 8.35
CA GLN A 158 12.91 12.92 8.40
C GLN A 158 13.85 13.57 7.39
N ALA A 159 13.30 14.29 6.42
CA ALA A 159 14.08 14.87 5.31
C ALA A 159 14.53 16.33 5.56
N VAL A 160 13.98 17.01 6.58
CA VAL A 160 14.23 18.44 6.84
C VAL A 160 14.64 18.64 8.30
N PRO A 161 15.67 19.44 8.61
CA PRO A 161 16.60 20.13 7.70
C PRO A 161 17.66 19.24 7.06
N THR A 162 17.85 18.03 7.57
CA THR A 162 18.78 17.02 7.05
C THR A 162 18.13 15.66 7.13
N TRP A 163 18.56 14.75 6.27
CA TRP A 163 18.12 13.37 6.30
C TRP A 163 18.49 12.70 7.61
N GLN A 164 17.49 12.19 8.32
CA GLN A 164 17.65 11.42 9.54
C GLN A 164 16.79 10.18 9.47
N VAL A 165 17.39 9.02 9.62
CA VAL A 165 16.68 7.75 9.74
C VAL A 165 16.43 7.50 11.22
N LYS A 166 15.17 7.31 11.58
CA LYS A 166 14.77 6.94 12.94
C LYS A 166 14.98 5.44 13.17
N THR A 167 14.95 5.03 14.40
CA THR A 167 14.96 3.61 14.78
C THR A 167 13.54 3.02 14.88
N SER A 168 12.53 3.85 14.73
CA SER A 168 11.10 3.48 14.68
C SER A 168 10.61 3.40 13.25
N GLU A 169 9.59 2.59 13.03
CA GLU A 169 8.88 2.52 11.77
C GLU A 169 7.95 3.74 11.59
N GLU A 170 7.68 4.09 10.35
CA GLU A 170 6.75 5.16 10.00
C GLU A 170 5.35 4.93 10.58
N PRO A 171 4.70 5.97 11.14
CA PRO A 171 3.29 5.89 11.50
C PRO A 171 2.41 5.62 10.29
N LYS A 172 1.35 4.85 10.44
CA LYS A 172 0.44 4.50 9.34
C LYS A 172 -0.85 5.31 9.36
N ASN A 173 -1.27 5.77 8.19
CA ASN A 173 -2.64 6.20 7.97
C ASN A 173 -3.48 4.94 7.81
N PHE A 174 -4.35 4.64 8.77
CA PHE A 174 -5.14 3.42 8.74
C PHE A 174 -6.55 3.67 8.22
N GLY A 175 -6.98 2.88 7.26
CA GLY A 175 -8.31 2.94 6.67
C GLY A 175 -9.13 1.68 6.96
N VAL A 176 -10.42 1.88 7.26
CA VAL A 176 -11.45 0.84 7.32
C VAL A 176 -12.66 1.37 6.55
N SER A 177 -12.89 0.91 5.33
CA SER A 177 -13.83 1.53 4.36
C SER A 177 -15.24 1.75 4.90
N ASN A 178 -15.77 0.79 5.67
CA ASN A 178 -17.12 0.85 6.22
C ASN A 178 -17.18 1.33 7.68
N MET A 179 -16.05 1.66 8.28
CA MET A 179 -15.92 2.08 9.68
C MET A 179 -16.65 1.16 10.66
N SER A 180 -16.70 -0.15 10.37
CA SER A 180 -17.29 -1.14 11.29
C SER A 180 -16.71 -0.96 12.70
N PRO A 181 -17.54 -0.78 13.74
CA PRO A 181 -17.05 -0.65 15.12
C PRO A 181 -16.20 -1.83 15.57
N PHE A 182 -16.54 -3.04 15.10
CA PHE A 182 -15.75 -4.24 15.37
C PHE A 182 -14.32 -4.10 14.78
N LEU A 183 -14.21 -3.78 13.50
CA LEU A 183 -12.90 -3.65 12.83
C LEU A 183 -12.09 -2.49 13.41
N VAL A 184 -12.70 -1.33 13.63
CA VAL A 184 -12.02 -0.16 14.20
C VAL A 184 -11.46 -0.46 15.60
N ASN A 185 -12.24 -1.08 16.47
CA ASN A 185 -11.78 -1.45 17.82
C ASN A 185 -10.70 -2.52 17.76
N LEU A 186 -10.85 -3.53 16.89
CA LEU A 186 -9.87 -4.58 16.67
C LEU A 186 -8.51 -4.01 16.21
N VAL A 187 -8.53 -3.08 15.27
CA VAL A 187 -7.32 -2.39 14.78
C VAL A 187 -6.65 -1.61 15.91
N LYS A 188 -7.41 -0.84 16.70
CA LYS A 188 -6.89 -0.08 17.85
C LYS A 188 -6.26 -1.00 18.90
N GLU A 189 -6.91 -2.12 19.20
CA GLU A 189 -6.39 -3.12 20.13
C GLU A 189 -5.09 -3.77 19.61
N ALA A 190 -5.10 -4.23 18.35
CA ALA A 190 -3.94 -4.84 17.71
C ALA A 190 -2.75 -3.86 17.65
N ALA A 191 -3.01 -2.60 17.28
CA ALA A 191 -2.00 -1.55 17.21
C ALA A 191 -1.32 -1.32 18.57
N LYS A 192 -2.12 -1.21 19.63
CA LYS A 192 -1.61 -1.09 21.01
C LYS A 192 -0.80 -2.32 21.43
N ARG A 193 -1.28 -3.51 21.08
CA ARG A 193 -0.66 -4.79 21.48
C ARG A 193 0.70 -5.03 20.85
N TYR A 194 0.84 -4.69 19.57
CA TYR A 194 2.03 -5.00 18.78
C TYR A 194 2.91 -3.78 18.49
N GLY A 195 2.54 -2.60 18.97
CA GLY A 195 3.32 -1.38 18.74
C GLY A 195 3.26 -0.88 17.29
N PHE A 196 2.15 -1.15 16.58
CA PHE A 196 1.91 -0.64 15.25
C PHE A 196 1.31 0.77 15.37
N VAL A 197 2.06 1.79 14.96
CA VAL A 197 1.67 3.18 15.19
C VAL A 197 0.70 3.66 14.13
N ILE A 198 -0.45 4.17 14.55
CA ILE A 198 -1.50 4.75 13.69
C ILE A 198 -1.61 6.24 13.99
N GLN A 199 -1.57 7.08 12.97
CA GLN A 199 -1.71 8.54 13.07
C GLN A 199 -2.42 9.10 11.83
N PRO A 200 -3.28 10.14 11.96
CA PRO A 200 -3.74 10.70 13.24
C PRO A 200 -4.80 9.82 13.91
N ASP A 201 -5.60 9.09 13.14
CA ASP A 201 -6.64 8.16 13.59
C ASP A 201 -7.04 7.22 12.43
N ILE A 202 -7.94 6.28 12.70
CA ILE A 202 -8.53 5.41 11.69
C ILE A 202 -9.61 6.19 10.92
N THR A 203 -9.55 6.12 9.59
CA THR A 203 -10.50 6.79 8.70
C THR A 203 -11.21 5.77 7.80
N ASN A 204 -12.14 6.24 6.96
CA ASN A 204 -12.76 5.41 5.92
C ASN A 204 -11.99 5.42 4.59
N SER A 205 -10.86 6.08 4.51
CA SER A 205 -10.05 6.19 3.29
C SER A 205 -9.20 4.93 3.08
N VAL A 206 -9.39 4.28 1.96
CA VAL A 206 -8.69 3.04 1.57
C VAL A 206 -8.23 3.16 0.10
N PRO A 207 -7.19 4.00 -0.16
CA PRO A 207 -6.68 4.23 -1.51
C PRO A 207 -5.97 3.01 -2.10
N GLY A 208 -5.45 3.17 -3.32
CA GLY A 208 -4.63 2.18 -4.01
C GLY A 208 -5.42 0.94 -4.42
N ASP A 209 -4.84 -0.22 -4.24
CA ASP A 209 -5.38 -1.52 -4.65
C ASP A 209 -6.77 -1.81 -4.11
N LEU A 210 -7.11 -1.30 -2.92
CA LEU A 210 -8.43 -1.49 -2.33
C LEU A 210 -9.56 -0.83 -3.12
N GLY A 211 -9.26 0.14 -3.98
CA GLY A 211 -10.21 0.71 -4.94
C GLY A 211 -10.76 -0.34 -5.92
N GLY A 212 -9.92 -1.26 -6.37
CA GLY A 212 -10.32 -2.35 -7.27
C GLY A 212 -11.30 -3.36 -6.66
N TYR A 213 -11.31 -3.49 -5.34
CA TYR A 213 -12.25 -4.34 -4.61
C TYR A 213 -13.54 -3.61 -4.19
N ALA A 214 -13.70 -2.32 -4.47
CA ALA A 214 -14.89 -1.54 -4.10
C ALA A 214 -16.21 -2.14 -4.61
N PRO A 215 -16.28 -2.74 -5.82
CA PRO A 215 -17.52 -3.35 -6.31
C PRO A 215 -18.06 -4.49 -5.46
N LEU A 216 -17.25 -5.08 -4.57
CA LEU A 216 -17.70 -6.14 -3.67
C LEU A 216 -18.64 -5.63 -2.56
N GLY A 217 -18.61 -4.33 -2.24
CA GLY A 217 -19.45 -3.73 -1.21
C GLY A 217 -19.15 -4.22 0.23
N VAL A 218 -18.00 -4.86 0.45
CA VAL A 218 -17.57 -5.38 1.75
C VAL A 218 -16.50 -4.51 2.37
N ALA A 219 -16.24 -4.72 3.67
CA ALA A 219 -15.16 -4.05 4.38
C ALA A 219 -13.80 -4.26 3.70
N ARG A 220 -13.06 -3.18 3.56
CA ARG A 220 -11.69 -3.14 3.07
C ARG A 220 -10.84 -2.37 4.06
N MET A 221 -9.62 -2.83 4.33
CA MET A 221 -8.77 -2.19 5.33
C MET A 221 -7.29 -2.26 4.97
N GLN A 222 -6.56 -1.23 5.35
CA GLN A 222 -5.11 -1.14 5.21
C GLN A 222 -4.50 -0.11 6.15
N GLY A 223 -3.24 -0.32 6.52
CA GLY A 223 -2.39 0.71 7.10
C GLY A 223 -1.30 1.06 6.10
N ILE A 224 -1.26 2.29 5.61
CA ILE A 224 -0.35 2.75 4.56
C ILE A 224 0.33 4.06 4.96
N HIS A 225 1.54 4.28 4.50
CA HIS A 225 2.22 5.57 4.60
C HIS A 225 3.09 5.79 3.35
N SER A 226 3.18 7.03 2.92
CA SER A 226 4.04 7.44 1.81
C SER A 226 5.13 8.36 2.35
N GLY A 227 6.24 7.77 2.76
CA GLY A 227 7.41 8.48 3.30
C GLY A 227 8.27 9.15 2.23
N PRO A 228 9.38 9.79 2.65
CA PRO A 228 10.27 10.50 1.72
C PRO A 228 10.96 9.63 0.67
N LEU A 229 10.98 8.31 0.84
CA LEU A 229 11.55 7.37 -0.13
C LEU A 229 10.51 6.82 -1.11
N TYR A 230 9.23 7.11 -0.91
CA TYR A 230 8.13 6.67 -1.76
C TYR A 230 8.41 7.01 -3.24
N HIS A 231 8.33 6.00 -4.12
CA HIS A 231 8.61 6.10 -5.55
C HIS A 231 10.01 6.64 -5.90
N THR A 232 10.99 6.41 -5.05
CA THR A 232 12.38 6.83 -5.32
C THR A 232 13.32 5.63 -5.41
N SER A 233 14.47 5.84 -6.05
CA SER A 233 15.57 4.86 -6.07
C SER A 233 16.22 4.65 -4.68
N GLY A 234 15.77 5.33 -3.66
CA GLY A 234 16.21 5.12 -2.28
C GLY A 234 15.31 4.18 -1.48
N ASP A 235 14.24 3.66 -2.10
CA ASP A 235 13.39 2.63 -1.50
C ASP A 235 14.07 1.25 -1.59
N GLU A 236 15.11 1.08 -0.80
CA GLU A 236 15.97 -0.09 -0.76
C GLU A 236 15.78 -0.88 0.54
N MET A 237 16.30 -2.11 0.60
CA MET A 237 16.22 -2.98 1.78
C MET A 237 16.82 -2.34 3.05
N THR A 238 17.77 -1.42 2.91
CA THR A 238 18.37 -0.68 4.04
C THR A 238 17.38 0.25 4.74
N SER A 239 16.25 0.59 4.10
CA SER A 239 15.17 1.39 4.66
C SER A 239 14.15 0.56 5.45
N ILE A 240 14.24 -0.76 5.43
CA ILE A 240 13.26 -1.66 6.04
C ILE A 240 13.69 -2.14 7.42
N SER A 241 12.79 -2.01 8.38
CA SER A 241 12.92 -2.51 9.74
C SER A 241 12.55 -3.98 9.83
N THR A 242 13.51 -4.86 10.10
CA THR A 242 13.21 -6.28 10.37
C THR A 242 12.28 -6.46 11.58
N PRO A 243 12.46 -5.77 12.72
CA PRO A 243 11.47 -5.78 13.80
C PRO A 243 10.09 -5.25 13.36
N GLY A 244 10.06 -4.27 12.45
CA GLY A 244 8.83 -3.72 11.87
C GLY A 244 8.05 -4.75 11.07
N LEU A 245 8.73 -5.57 10.26
CA LEU A 245 8.11 -6.70 9.54
C LEU A 245 7.47 -7.70 10.51
N GLU A 246 8.15 -8.01 11.62
CA GLU A 246 7.60 -8.91 12.65
C GLU A 246 6.38 -8.30 13.33
N LYS A 247 6.42 -7.02 13.70
CA LYS A 247 5.27 -6.30 14.28
C LYS A 247 4.08 -6.32 13.32
N ALA A 248 4.29 -6.01 12.04
CA ALA A 248 3.25 -6.02 11.02
C ALA A 248 2.65 -7.42 10.85
N ALA A 249 3.48 -8.45 10.73
CA ALA A 249 3.01 -9.83 10.61
C ALA A 249 2.15 -10.26 11.81
N ARG A 250 2.57 -9.93 13.03
CA ARG A 250 1.81 -10.23 14.27
C ARG A 250 0.51 -9.42 14.35
N PHE A 251 0.56 -8.15 13.97
CA PHE A 251 -0.62 -7.28 13.91
C PHE A 251 -1.68 -7.85 12.97
N TYR A 252 -1.29 -8.15 11.72
CA TYR A 252 -2.25 -8.68 10.75
C TYR A 252 -2.70 -10.11 11.05
N ALA A 253 -1.85 -10.96 11.61
CA ALA A 253 -2.28 -12.28 12.09
C ALA A 253 -3.37 -12.16 13.16
N TYR A 254 -3.19 -11.26 14.13
CA TYR A 254 -4.21 -11.03 15.17
C TYR A 254 -5.53 -10.52 14.58
N VAL A 255 -5.47 -9.60 13.62
CA VAL A 255 -6.65 -9.09 12.92
C VAL A 255 -7.36 -10.19 12.13
N ILE A 256 -6.61 -11.01 11.40
CA ILE A 256 -7.15 -12.15 10.64
C ILE A 256 -7.80 -13.16 11.59
N ASP A 257 -7.13 -13.55 12.67
CA ASP A 257 -7.66 -14.51 13.64
C ASP A 257 -8.98 -14.06 14.28
N ALA A 258 -9.09 -12.77 14.57
CA ALA A 258 -10.33 -12.20 15.10
C ALA A 258 -11.42 -12.15 14.02
N ALA A 259 -11.07 -11.72 12.79
CA ALA A 259 -12.00 -11.71 11.67
C ALA A 259 -12.52 -13.10 11.31
N MET A 260 -11.69 -14.15 11.47
CA MET A 260 -12.12 -15.54 11.27
C MET A 260 -13.23 -16.00 12.21
N LYS A 261 -13.28 -15.41 13.43
CA LYS A 261 -14.24 -15.79 14.48
C LYS A 261 -15.45 -14.89 14.53
N ALA A 262 -15.38 -13.70 13.97
CA ALA A 262 -16.46 -12.71 14.00
C ALA A 262 -17.63 -13.12 13.09
N LYS A 263 -18.82 -12.63 13.41
CA LYS A 263 -19.95 -12.74 12.48
C LYS A 263 -19.72 -11.85 11.27
N ALA A 264 -20.15 -12.26 10.10
CA ALA A 264 -20.06 -11.43 8.88
C ALA A 264 -20.78 -10.07 9.06
N THR A 265 -21.85 -10.04 9.88
CA THR A 265 -22.58 -8.81 10.23
C THR A 265 -21.81 -7.87 11.17
N ASP A 266 -20.84 -8.37 11.92
CA ASP A 266 -19.97 -7.51 12.74
C ASP A 266 -18.89 -6.85 11.85
N ILE A 267 -18.38 -7.59 10.85
CA ILE A 267 -17.45 -7.08 9.83
C ILE A 267 -18.16 -6.11 8.90
N ASN A 268 -19.35 -6.47 8.43
CA ASN A 268 -20.19 -5.70 7.50
C ASN A 268 -21.56 -5.42 8.13
N PRO A 269 -21.69 -4.43 8.99
CA PRO A 269 -22.98 -4.07 9.61
C PRO A 269 -24.02 -3.73 8.54
N PRO A 270 -25.30 -4.10 8.74
CA PRO A 270 -26.37 -3.75 7.83
C PRO A 270 -26.42 -2.25 7.54
N GLY A 271 -26.48 -1.87 6.25
CA GLY A 271 -26.48 -0.47 5.81
C GLY A 271 -25.11 0.19 5.74
N SER A 272 -24.04 -0.46 6.20
CA SER A 272 -22.68 0.03 5.96
C SER A 272 -22.31 -0.12 4.48
N LYS A 273 -21.57 0.86 3.97
CA LYS A 273 -20.99 0.77 2.61
C LYS A 273 -19.52 0.40 2.76
N GLY A 274 -19.15 -0.74 2.20
CA GLY A 274 -17.78 -1.21 2.14
C GLY A 274 -16.92 -0.49 1.11
#